data_4655fe40268ebeed6daaed272a45b056
#
_entry.id   4655fe40268ebeed6daaed272a45b056
#
_cell.length_a   1.000
_cell.length_b   1.000
_cell.length_c   1.000
_cell.angle_alpha   90.00
_cell.angle_beta   90.00
_cell.angle_gamma   90.00
#
_symmetry.space_group_name_H-M   'P 1'
#
loop_
_entity.id
_entity.type
_entity.pdbx_description
1 polymer ?
#
loop_
_entity_poly.entity_id
_entity_poly.type
_entity_poly.pdbx_seq_one_letter_code
_entity_poly.pdbx_strand_id
1 'polypeptide(L)'
;NHKRVPDDIDQNPIIIGHEFCGEIIEVGDEWKDNFFSGQKFAIQPALNDPNGPVGLLSAPGYSYPFIGGDAQYVIIPPEVMQNGCLLPFEGEAFYLGSLAEPISCVAGACHANYHTKQGSYDHEMGIVEDGALALLAGVGPMGLAAIDYIFHCDRKPKFMLVTDIDEERLNRAESI
;
A
#
# COMPACT_ATOMS: atom_id res chain seq x y z
N ASN A 1 4.13 -5.90 12.09
CA ASN A 1 2.69 -5.96 12.45
C ASN A 1 1.96 -6.67 11.32
N HIS A 2 1.46 -7.88 11.58
CA HIS A 2 0.65 -8.60 10.62
C HIS A 2 -0.81 -8.23 10.83
N LYS A 3 -1.50 -7.81 9.77
CA LYS A 3 -2.96 -7.65 9.81
C LYS A 3 -3.60 -9.01 10.04
N ARG A 4 -4.74 -9.04 10.71
CA ARG A 4 -5.33 -10.28 11.20
C ARG A 4 -6.75 -10.47 10.68
N VAL A 5 -7.01 -11.69 10.25
CA VAL A 5 -8.35 -12.19 10.00
C VAL A 5 -8.94 -12.63 11.34
N PRO A 6 -10.22 -12.34 11.65
CA PRO A 6 -10.90 -12.84 12.84
C PRO A 6 -10.90 -14.36 12.92
N ASP A 7 -10.82 -14.90 14.13
CA ASP A 7 -10.76 -16.37 14.33
C ASP A 7 -12.09 -17.08 14.04
N ASP A 8 -13.17 -16.32 13.89
CA ASP A 8 -14.56 -16.81 13.71
C ASP A 8 -15.10 -16.61 12.27
N ILE A 9 -14.23 -16.49 11.27
CA ILE A 9 -14.62 -16.26 9.86
C ILE A 9 -15.52 -17.34 9.29
N ASP A 10 -15.49 -18.54 9.85
CA ASP A 10 -16.41 -19.64 9.47
C ASP A 10 -17.88 -19.31 9.75
N GLN A 11 -18.13 -18.44 10.75
CA GLN A 11 -19.45 -18.02 11.19
C GLN A 11 -19.76 -16.57 10.78
N ASN A 12 -18.74 -15.72 10.77
CA ASN A 12 -18.79 -14.31 10.43
C ASN A 12 -17.83 -14.02 9.28
N PRO A 13 -18.21 -14.28 8.02
CA PRO A 13 -17.35 -14.08 6.86
C PRO A 13 -16.99 -12.62 6.67
N ILE A 14 -15.81 -12.39 6.14
CA ILE A 14 -15.28 -11.06 5.81
C ILE A 14 -15.13 -10.91 4.30
N ILE A 15 -15.01 -9.68 3.82
CA ILE A 15 -14.59 -9.39 2.45
C ILE A 15 -13.07 -9.20 2.44
N ILE A 16 -12.37 -9.95 1.60
CA ILE A 16 -10.92 -9.86 1.45
C ILE A 16 -10.52 -8.87 0.36
N GLY A 17 -9.20 -8.63 0.23
CA GLY A 17 -8.61 -7.68 -0.72
C GLY A 17 -8.41 -6.30 -0.10
N HIS A 18 -7.17 -5.94 0.15
CA HIS A 18 -6.81 -4.68 0.82
C HIS A 18 -6.17 -3.65 -0.12
N GLU A 19 -5.95 -4.03 -1.37
CA GLU A 19 -5.38 -3.21 -2.44
C GLU A 19 -6.49 -2.85 -3.42
N PHE A 20 -7.28 -1.80 -3.13
CA PHE A 20 -8.41 -1.46 -3.99
C PHE A 20 -8.64 0.04 -4.13
N CYS A 21 -9.29 0.38 -5.22
CA CYS A 21 -9.76 1.70 -5.57
C CYS A 21 -11.25 1.59 -5.93
N GLY A 22 -12.01 2.59 -5.56
CA GLY A 22 -13.45 2.61 -5.81
C GLY A 22 -13.97 3.99 -6.12
N GLU A 23 -15.28 4.07 -6.36
CA GLU A 23 -16.01 5.31 -6.54
C GLU A 23 -17.07 5.43 -5.43
N ILE A 24 -17.15 6.59 -4.83
CA ILE A 24 -18.15 6.89 -3.80
C ILE A 24 -19.51 7.02 -4.46
N ILE A 25 -20.47 6.19 -4.07
CA ILE A 25 -21.84 6.23 -4.58
C ILE A 25 -22.73 7.12 -3.70
N GLU A 26 -22.57 6.97 -2.39
CA GLU A 26 -23.36 7.67 -1.38
C GLU A 26 -22.46 8.09 -0.22
N VAL A 27 -22.75 9.25 0.39
CA VAL A 27 -22.00 9.79 1.52
C VAL A 27 -22.94 9.99 2.70
N GLY A 28 -22.55 9.47 3.86
CA GLY A 28 -23.24 9.73 5.12
C GLY A 28 -23.23 11.21 5.51
N ASP A 29 -24.23 11.66 6.23
CA ASP A 29 -24.43 13.09 6.55
C ASP A 29 -23.23 13.75 7.23
N GLU A 30 -22.52 13.01 8.06
CA GLU A 30 -21.34 13.48 8.79
C GLU A 30 -20.17 13.87 7.86
N TRP A 31 -20.10 13.27 6.64
CA TRP A 31 -18.95 13.37 5.76
C TRP A 31 -19.21 14.17 4.48
N LYS A 32 -20.42 14.73 4.31
CA LYS A 32 -20.82 15.46 3.09
C LYS A 32 -20.01 16.70 2.77
N ASP A 33 -19.36 17.29 3.78
CA ASP A 33 -18.47 18.44 3.57
C ASP A 33 -17.08 18.04 3.07
N ASN A 34 -16.71 16.76 3.19
CA ASN A 34 -15.39 16.25 2.85
C ASN A 34 -15.39 15.39 1.57
N PHE A 35 -16.51 14.69 1.31
CA PHE A 35 -16.63 13.72 0.22
C PHE A 35 -17.94 13.89 -0.55
N PHE A 36 -17.94 13.46 -1.81
CA PHE A 36 -19.12 13.54 -2.68
C PHE A 36 -19.26 12.29 -3.58
N SER A 37 -20.49 12.03 -4.02
CA SER A 37 -20.78 10.94 -4.94
C SER A 37 -20.07 11.17 -6.29
N GLY A 38 -19.48 10.12 -6.86
CA GLY A 38 -18.66 10.17 -8.08
C GLY A 38 -17.17 10.41 -7.80
N GLN A 39 -16.78 10.71 -6.57
CA GLN A 39 -15.37 10.86 -6.20
C GLN A 39 -14.70 9.48 -6.13
N LYS A 40 -13.57 9.32 -6.81
CA LYS A 40 -12.75 8.12 -6.69
C LYS A 40 -11.88 8.16 -5.44
N PHE A 41 -11.58 7.00 -4.91
CA PHE A 41 -10.71 6.85 -3.73
C PHE A 41 -9.81 5.63 -3.85
N ALA A 42 -8.63 5.72 -3.24
CA ALA A 42 -7.80 4.59 -2.83
C ALA A 42 -7.87 4.45 -1.31
N ILE A 43 -7.52 3.29 -0.77
CA ILE A 43 -7.59 3.04 0.66
C ILE A 43 -6.21 2.80 1.27
N GLN A 44 -6.00 3.35 2.47
CA GLN A 44 -4.93 2.94 3.37
C GLN A 44 -5.50 1.91 4.36
N PRO A 45 -5.19 0.61 4.22
CA PRO A 45 -5.80 -0.42 5.06
C PRO A 45 -5.22 -0.49 6.47
N ALA A 46 -4.06 0.07 6.71
CA ALA A 46 -3.38 0.01 8.02
C ALA A 46 -3.91 1.09 8.97
N LEU A 47 -5.12 0.92 9.48
CA LEU A 47 -5.81 1.91 10.34
C LEU A 47 -5.09 2.15 11.68
N ASN A 48 -4.49 1.10 12.25
CA ASN A 48 -3.91 1.12 13.60
C ASN A 48 -4.91 1.55 14.68
N ASP A 49 -6.18 1.21 14.51
CA ASP A 49 -7.26 1.52 15.44
C ASP A 49 -7.38 0.44 16.52
N PRO A 50 -7.22 0.77 17.82
CA PRO A 50 -7.36 -0.21 18.89
C PRO A 50 -8.78 -0.73 19.06
N ASN A 51 -9.79 -0.03 18.54
CA ASN A 51 -11.21 -0.37 18.65
C ASN A 51 -11.73 -1.22 17.47
N GLY A 52 -10.89 -1.52 16.49
CA GLY A 52 -11.28 -2.37 15.36
C GLY A 52 -11.60 -3.81 15.77
N PRO A 53 -12.21 -4.62 14.89
CA PRO A 53 -12.66 -6.00 15.18
C PRO A 53 -11.61 -6.92 15.79
N VAL A 54 -10.34 -6.72 15.46
CA VAL A 54 -9.18 -7.45 16.03
C VAL A 54 -8.14 -6.48 16.60
N GLY A 55 -8.60 -5.36 17.16
CA GLY A 55 -7.76 -4.31 17.74
C GLY A 55 -6.84 -3.65 16.71
N LEU A 56 -5.63 -3.28 17.11
CA LEU A 56 -4.64 -2.61 16.24
C LEU A 56 -4.29 -3.35 14.94
N LEU A 57 -4.63 -4.63 14.84
CA LEU A 57 -4.37 -5.45 13.67
C LEU A 57 -5.51 -5.40 12.66
N SER A 58 -6.61 -4.71 12.96
CA SER A 58 -7.76 -4.54 12.07
C SER A 58 -7.38 -3.78 10.81
N ALA A 59 -7.94 -4.25 9.69
CA ALA A 59 -7.76 -3.59 8.40
C ALA A 59 -8.90 -3.93 7.43
N PRO A 60 -9.38 -2.96 6.64
CA PRO A 60 -10.17 -3.23 5.45
C PRO A 60 -9.53 -4.30 4.59
N GLY A 61 -10.34 -5.25 4.09
CA GLY A 61 -9.84 -6.38 3.31
C GLY A 61 -9.17 -7.51 4.09
N TYR A 62 -9.20 -7.44 5.45
CA TYR A 62 -8.70 -8.48 6.36
C TYR A 62 -9.64 -8.81 7.50
N SER A 63 -10.37 -7.84 8.04
CA SER A 63 -11.03 -7.98 9.34
C SER A 63 -12.49 -7.54 9.36
N TYR A 64 -12.97 -6.94 8.29
CA TYR A 64 -14.31 -6.35 8.25
C TYR A 64 -15.25 -7.14 7.34
N PRO A 65 -16.52 -7.36 7.74
CA PRO A 65 -17.47 -8.12 6.94
C PRO A 65 -18.05 -7.35 5.74
N PHE A 66 -17.83 -6.05 5.65
CA PHE A 66 -18.48 -5.18 4.67
C PHE A 66 -17.53 -4.27 3.89
N ILE A 67 -16.21 -4.46 4.04
CA ILE A 67 -15.22 -3.72 3.26
C ILE A 67 -14.01 -4.58 2.88
N GLY A 68 -13.73 -4.63 1.59
CA GLY A 68 -12.61 -5.31 0.94
C GLY A 68 -12.74 -5.20 -0.58
N GLY A 69 -11.63 -5.37 -1.30
CA GLY A 69 -11.56 -5.18 -2.75
C GLY A 69 -12.31 -6.23 -3.56
N ASP A 70 -12.58 -7.42 -3.00
CA ASP A 70 -13.25 -8.52 -3.69
C ASP A 70 -14.78 -8.40 -3.62
N ALA A 71 -15.31 -7.16 -3.71
CA ALA A 71 -16.73 -6.87 -3.74
C ALA A 71 -17.08 -5.74 -4.70
N GLN A 72 -18.28 -5.77 -5.27
CA GLN A 72 -18.79 -4.71 -6.13
C GLN A 72 -19.18 -3.44 -5.34
N TYR A 73 -19.68 -3.61 -4.14
CA TYR A 73 -20.09 -2.55 -3.24
C TYR A 73 -19.52 -2.80 -1.85
N VAL A 74 -19.04 -1.75 -1.23
CA VAL A 74 -18.48 -1.79 0.12
C VAL A 74 -19.04 -0.63 0.96
N ILE A 75 -19.06 -0.82 2.26
CA ILE A 75 -19.37 0.25 3.21
C ILE A 75 -18.04 0.68 3.85
N ILE A 76 -17.71 1.96 3.71
CA ILE A 76 -16.53 2.52 4.35
C ILE A 76 -16.85 2.82 5.81
N PRO A 77 -16.21 2.16 6.77
CA PRO A 77 -16.50 2.36 8.19
C PRO A 77 -15.94 3.70 8.70
N PRO A 78 -16.55 4.28 9.75
CA PRO A 78 -16.16 5.58 10.30
C PRO A 78 -14.68 5.69 10.66
N GLU A 79 -14.06 4.65 11.17
CA GLU A 79 -12.65 4.63 11.55
C GLU A 79 -11.71 4.82 10.36
N VAL A 80 -12.08 4.40 9.17
CA VAL A 80 -11.31 4.67 7.94
C VAL A 80 -11.29 6.16 7.66
N MET A 81 -12.45 6.81 7.81
CA MET A 81 -12.62 8.24 7.59
C MET A 81 -11.90 9.04 8.68
N GLN A 82 -12.14 8.69 9.95
CA GLN A 82 -11.57 9.38 11.12
C GLN A 82 -10.05 9.33 11.16
N ASN A 83 -9.46 8.23 10.68
CA ASN A 83 -8.01 8.06 10.59
C ASN A 83 -7.40 8.61 9.28
N GLY A 84 -8.20 9.27 8.43
CA GLY A 84 -7.75 9.84 7.16
C GLY A 84 -7.27 8.77 6.16
N CYS A 85 -7.81 7.57 6.25
CA CYS A 85 -7.38 6.41 5.46
C CYS A 85 -8.18 6.21 4.16
N LEU A 86 -9.18 7.07 3.90
CA LEU A 86 -9.82 7.17 2.58
C LEU A 86 -9.16 8.31 1.81
N LEU A 87 -8.38 7.95 0.79
CA LEU A 87 -7.52 8.88 0.05
C LEU A 87 -8.19 9.25 -1.27
N PRO A 88 -8.45 10.55 -1.56
CA PRO A 88 -8.92 10.96 -2.87
C PRO A 88 -7.98 10.49 -3.98
N PHE A 89 -8.55 10.00 -5.07
CA PHE A 89 -7.81 9.52 -6.24
C PHE A 89 -8.32 10.22 -7.51
N GLU A 90 -7.45 10.92 -8.22
CA GLU A 90 -7.80 11.70 -9.41
C GLU A 90 -7.41 11.01 -10.74
N GLY A 91 -6.81 9.81 -10.67
CA GLY A 91 -6.40 9.07 -11.86
C GLY A 91 -7.56 8.57 -12.71
N GLU A 92 -7.30 8.32 -13.99
CA GLU A 92 -8.34 7.88 -14.94
C GLU A 92 -8.79 6.44 -14.68
N ALA A 93 -7.86 5.53 -14.43
CA ALA A 93 -8.12 4.10 -14.33
C ALA A 93 -8.06 3.60 -12.88
N PHE A 94 -9.06 2.85 -12.45
CA PHE A 94 -9.16 2.31 -11.08
C PHE A 94 -7.97 1.43 -10.69
N TYR A 95 -7.41 0.66 -11.63
CA TYR A 95 -6.24 -0.18 -11.33
C TYR A 95 -5.02 0.64 -10.88
N LEU A 96 -4.86 1.88 -11.34
CA LEU A 96 -3.80 2.77 -10.85
C LEU A 96 -3.99 3.14 -9.38
N GLY A 97 -5.25 3.39 -8.98
CA GLY A 97 -5.58 3.65 -7.57
C GLY A 97 -5.37 2.43 -6.66
N SER A 98 -5.60 1.21 -7.17
CA SER A 98 -5.34 0.00 -6.41
C SER A 98 -3.84 -0.28 -6.18
N LEU A 99 -2.96 0.28 -7.00
CA LEU A 99 -1.51 0.21 -6.81
C LEU A 99 -0.98 1.16 -5.72
N ALA A 100 -1.78 2.09 -5.22
CA ALA A 100 -1.35 3.05 -4.21
C ALA A 100 -0.85 2.35 -2.92
N GLU A 101 -1.54 1.31 -2.47
CA GLU A 101 -1.15 0.53 -1.29
C GLU A 101 0.21 -0.16 -1.47
N PRO A 102 0.41 -1.05 -2.46
CA PRO A 102 1.70 -1.74 -2.62
C PRO A 102 2.85 -0.76 -2.91
N ILE A 103 2.63 0.31 -3.67
CA ILE A 103 3.67 1.32 -3.90
C ILE A 103 4.02 2.06 -2.60
N SER A 104 3.04 2.35 -1.75
CA SER A 104 3.31 2.95 -0.44
C SER A 104 4.17 2.06 0.46
N CYS A 105 3.99 0.75 0.39
CA CYS A 105 4.83 -0.22 1.08
C CYS A 105 6.28 -0.19 0.57
N VAL A 106 6.47 -0.10 -0.74
CA VAL A 106 7.80 0.05 -1.37
C VAL A 106 8.46 1.35 -0.93
N ALA A 107 7.74 2.48 -1.04
CA ALA A 107 8.25 3.79 -0.61
C ALA A 107 8.64 3.76 0.87
N GLY A 108 7.80 3.20 1.73
CA GLY A 108 8.07 3.02 3.16
C GLY A 108 9.29 2.16 3.43
N ALA A 109 9.48 1.06 2.70
CA ALA A 109 10.64 0.20 2.80
C ALA A 109 11.93 0.92 2.39
N CYS A 110 11.88 1.70 1.29
CA CYS A 110 13.01 2.51 0.85
C CYS A 110 13.37 3.60 1.87
N HIS A 111 12.38 4.28 2.45
CA HIS A 111 12.59 5.30 3.47
C HIS A 111 13.07 4.72 4.80
N ALA A 112 12.70 3.49 5.14
CA ALA A 112 13.09 2.82 6.38
C ALA A 112 14.52 2.27 6.36
N ASN A 113 15.19 2.19 5.22
CA ASN A 113 16.60 1.86 5.16
C ASN A 113 17.42 2.92 5.90
N TYR A 114 18.42 2.47 6.65
CA TYR A 114 19.34 3.39 7.30
C TYR A 114 20.80 3.00 7.00
N HIS A 115 21.65 4.00 7.00
CA HIS A 115 23.08 3.85 6.80
C HIS A 115 23.83 4.91 7.61
N THR A 116 25.12 4.68 7.83
CA THR A 116 25.97 5.67 8.50
C THR A 116 26.70 6.52 7.46
N LYS A 117 26.91 7.79 7.77
CA LYS A 117 27.81 8.64 6.99
C LYS A 117 29.24 8.15 7.12
N GLN A 118 30.03 8.27 6.06
CA GLN A 118 31.44 7.94 6.12
C GLN A 118 32.15 8.83 7.15
N GLY A 119 32.85 8.20 8.10
CA GLY A 119 33.57 8.88 9.15
C GLY A 119 32.72 9.38 10.33
N SER A 120 31.43 8.99 10.42
CA SER A 120 30.51 9.34 11.51
C SER A 120 29.69 8.12 11.93
N TYR A 121 29.18 8.14 13.16
CA TYR A 121 28.14 7.21 13.64
C TYR A 121 26.71 7.75 13.45
N ASP A 122 26.57 8.91 12.82
CA ASP A 122 25.24 9.45 12.52
C ASP A 122 24.52 8.58 11.48
N HIS A 123 23.27 8.26 11.76
CA HIS A 123 22.45 7.49 10.85
C HIS A 123 21.64 8.43 9.94
N GLU A 124 21.63 8.10 8.65
CA GLU A 124 20.72 8.68 7.68
C GLU A 124 19.71 7.63 7.24
N MET A 125 18.48 8.08 7.00
CA MET A 125 17.39 7.25 6.48
C MET A 125 17.28 7.39 4.96
N GLY A 126 16.75 6.34 4.33
CA GLY A 126 16.49 6.32 2.91
C GLY A 126 17.62 5.70 2.08
N ILE A 127 17.54 5.90 0.78
CA ILE A 127 18.53 5.38 -0.19
C ILE A 127 19.78 6.26 -0.14
N VAL A 128 20.96 5.62 -0.24
CA VAL A 128 22.23 6.35 -0.40
C VAL A 128 22.33 6.86 -1.83
N GLU A 129 22.44 8.18 -2.00
CA GLU A 129 22.69 8.80 -3.30
C GLU A 129 23.97 8.22 -3.92
N ASP A 130 23.92 7.80 -5.19
CA ASP A 130 25.02 7.14 -5.92
C ASP A 130 25.55 5.84 -5.29
N GLY A 131 24.86 5.30 -4.27
CA GLY A 131 25.18 4.01 -3.67
C GLY A 131 24.75 2.83 -4.54
N ALA A 132 25.19 1.61 -4.16
CA ALA A 132 24.64 0.38 -4.73
C ALA A 132 23.35 -0.01 -4.02
N LEU A 133 22.39 -0.53 -4.77
CA LEU A 133 21.16 -1.10 -4.24
C LEU A 133 20.95 -2.50 -4.79
N ALA A 134 20.58 -3.42 -3.92
CA ALA A 134 20.23 -4.79 -4.30
C ALA A 134 18.78 -5.08 -3.91
N LEU A 135 18.00 -5.55 -4.87
CA LEU A 135 16.67 -6.11 -4.67
C LEU A 135 16.76 -7.63 -4.69
N LEU A 136 16.72 -8.25 -3.52
CA LEU A 136 16.87 -9.71 -3.39
C LEU A 136 15.52 -10.44 -3.30
N ALA A 137 14.42 -9.71 -3.25
CA ALA A 137 13.08 -10.26 -3.02
C ALA A 137 12.36 -10.77 -4.28
N GLY A 138 13.00 -10.73 -5.43
CA GLY A 138 12.42 -11.10 -6.71
C GLY A 138 11.71 -9.94 -7.42
N VAL A 139 11.33 -10.16 -8.68
CA VAL A 139 10.71 -9.17 -9.57
C VAL A 139 9.26 -9.53 -9.94
N GLY A 140 8.50 -10.00 -8.98
CA GLY A 140 7.04 -10.02 -9.03
C GLY A 140 6.47 -8.58 -8.95
N PRO A 141 5.15 -8.42 -8.74
CA PRO A 141 4.52 -7.09 -8.72
C PRO A 141 5.20 -6.09 -7.78
N MET A 142 5.55 -6.50 -6.57
CA MET A 142 6.26 -5.64 -5.60
C MET A 142 7.68 -5.29 -6.04
N GLY A 143 8.41 -6.23 -6.64
CA GLY A 143 9.75 -5.98 -7.17
C GLY A 143 9.73 -5.01 -8.35
N LEU A 144 8.75 -5.14 -9.27
CA LEU A 144 8.57 -4.21 -10.38
C LEU A 144 8.21 -2.80 -9.87
N ALA A 145 7.30 -2.70 -8.90
CA ALA A 145 6.97 -1.43 -8.26
C ALA A 145 8.19 -0.80 -7.57
N ALA A 146 9.05 -1.62 -6.95
CA ALA A 146 10.28 -1.13 -6.33
C ALA A 146 11.28 -0.61 -7.36
N ILE A 147 11.44 -1.29 -8.50
CA ILE A 147 12.29 -0.83 -9.60
C ILE A 147 11.81 0.53 -10.09
N ASP A 148 10.53 0.64 -10.45
CA ASP A 148 9.94 1.88 -10.94
C ASP A 148 10.07 3.02 -9.91
N TYR A 149 9.72 2.77 -8.65
CA TYR A 149 9.86 3.76 -7.58
C TYR A 149 11.30 4.27 -7.44
N ILE A 150 12.28 3.36 -7.41
CA ILE A 150 13.69 3.70 -7.18
C ILE A 150 14.27 4.51 -8.35
N PHE A 151 13.82 4.26 -9.58
CA PHE A 151 14.23 5.08 -10.73
C PHE A 151 13.60 6.47 -10.76
N HIS A 152 12.50 6.68 -10.05
CA HIS A 152 11.75 7.94 -10.03
C HIS A 152 11.83 8.71 -8.71
N CYS A 153 12.39 8.13 -7.63
CA CYS A 153 12.53 8.83 -6.35
C CYS A 153 13.62 9.93 -6.40
N ASP A 154 13.66 10.73 -5.37
CA ASP A 154 14.56 11.90 -5.25
C ASP A 154 16.03 11.54 -5.09
N ARG A 155 16.31 10.41 -4.42
CA ARG A 155 17.68 9.88 -4.25
C ARG A 155 17.83 8.57 -5.00
N LYS A 156 18.75 8.53 -5.95
CA LYS A 156 18.92 7.39 -6.85
C LYS A 156 20.22 6.63 -6.57
N PRO A 157 20.17 5.30 -6.56
CA PRO A 157 21.39 4.52 -6.51
C PRO A 157 22.16 4.64 -7.83
N LYS A 158 23.46 4.40 -7.79
CA LYS A 158 24.30 4.35 -8.99
C LYS A 158 23.96 3.16 -9.89
N PHE A 159 23.61 2.02 -9.28
CA PHE A 159 23.11 0.84 -9.96
C PHE A 159 22.25 0.01 -9.01
N MET A 160 21.39 -0.79 -9.60
CA MET A 160 20.52 -1.72 -8.89
C MET A 160 20.79 -3.15 -9.38
N LEU A 161 20.97 -4.08 -8.45
CA LEU A 161 21.06 -5.50 -8.73
C LEU A 161 19.72 -6.17 -8.41
N VAL A 162 19.15 -6.82 -9.41
CA VAL A 162 17.86 -7.48 -9.31
C VAL A 162 18.03 -8.98 -9.51
N THR A 163 17.35 -9.79 -8.72
CA THR A 163 17.40 -11.25 -8.82
C THR A 163 16.01 -11.87 -8.83
N ASP A 164 15.80 -12.90 -9.60
CA ASP A 164 14.64 -13.78 -9.58
C ASP A 164 15.06 -15.19 -10.04
N ILE A 165 14.25 -16.18 -9.74
CA ILE A 165 14.41 -17.55 -10.27
C ILE A 165 13.70 -17.75 -11.61
N ASP A 166 12.90 -16.79 -12.04
CA ASP A 166 12.07 -16.81 -13.25
C ASP A 166 12.64 -15.83 -14.30
N GLU A 167 13.13 -16.38 -15.39
CA GLU A 167 13.74 -15.65 -16.51
C GLU A 167 12.74 -14.68 -17.18
N GLU A 168 11.44 -15.03 -17.27
CA GLU A 168 10.45 -14.14 -17.88
C GLU A 168 10.22 -12.90 -17.02
N ARG A 169 10.29 -13.04 -15.70
CA ARG A 169 10.22 -11.92 -14.77
C ARG A 169 11.44 -11.02 -14.87
N LEU A 170 12.64 -11.61 -14.97
CA LEU A 170 13.87 -10.84 -15.17
C LEU A 170 13.83 -10.06 -16.48
N ASN A 171 13.42 -10.69 -17.59
CA ASN A 171 13.27 -10.01 -18.88
C ASN A 171 12.25 -8.85 -18.83
N ARG A 172 11.17 -9.01 -18.07
CA ARG A 172 10.20 -7.93 -17.84
C ARG A 172 10.80 -6.79 -17.02
N ALA A 173 11.57 -7.10 -16.00
CA ALA A 173 12.25 -6.10 -15.19
C ALA A 173 13.29 -5.30 -15.99
N GLU A 174 13.96 -5.93 -16.95
CA GLU A 174 14.92 -5.29 -17.83
C GLU A 174 14.27 -4.30 -18.82
N SER A 175 12.96 -4.42 -19.04
CA SER A 175 12.19 -3.56 -19.96
C SER A 175 11.61 -2.28 -19.32
N ILE A 176 11.79 -2.10 -18.00
CA ILE A 176 11.40 -0.90 -17.26
C ILE A 176 12.54 0.11 -17.23
#